data_88e9564486962f54e4c843a6f96c23f1
#
_entry.id   88e9564486962f54e4c843a6f96c23f1
#
_cell.length_a   1.000
_cell.length_b   1.000
_cell.length_c   1.000
_cell.angle_alpha   90.00
_cell.angle_beta   90.00
_cell.angle_gamma   90.00
#
_symmetry.space_group_name_H-M   'P 1'
#
loop_
_entity.id
_entity.type
_entity.pdbx_description
1 polymer ?
#
loop_
_entity_poly.entity_id
_entity_poly.type
_entity_poly.pdbx_seq_one_letter_code
_entity_poly.pdbx_strand_id
1 'polypeptide(L)'
;RAGLTEDVTIIGAGKLGLTENAAVAFALGVDMVNVAREAMLAIGCIQAQRCHTGACPTGVATQSPWLARGLDPQLKSVRAANYVVALRRDLLKLSEAVGVCHPGLLTPQDVDLLDGVRLAKPLAEVYGYEDGWGALGPASAAEIERLMGARLPPEEAPPTT
;
A
#
# COMPACT_ATOMS: atom_id res chain seq x y z
N ARG A 1 -2.21 -0.68 24.05
CA ARG A 1 -2.45 -0.96 25.49
C ARG A 1 -1.29 -1.69 26.15
N ALA A 2 -0.62 -2.62 25.47
CA ALA A 2 0.44 -3.45 26.03
C ALA A 2 1.85 -2.86 25.89
N GLY A 3 2.04 -1.74 25.21
CA GLY A 3 3.35 -1.14 24.94
C GLY A 3 4.26 -1.96 24.03
N LEU A 4 3.70 -2.87 23.23
CA LEU A 4 4.45 -3.79 22.37
C LEU A 4 4.65 -3.26 20.93
N THR A 5 4.30 -2.03 20.65
CA THR A 5 4.27 -1.47 19.27
C THR A 5 5.64 -1.47 18.62
N GLU A 6 6.71 -1.28 19.40
CA GLU A 6 8.09 -1.30 18.88
C GLU A 6 8.69 -2.71 18.75
N ASP A 7 8.07 -3.69 19.40
CA ASP A 7 8.55 -5.08 19.42
C ASP A 7 7.84 -5.97 18.39
N VAL A 8 6.74 -5.48 17.78
CA VAL A 8 5.89 -6.26 16.86
C VAL A 8 5.67 -5.51 15.56
N THR A 9 6.02 -6.14 14.44
CA THR A 9 5.68 -5.62 13.11
C THR A 9 4.31 -6.11 12.67
N ILE A 10 3.39 -5.19 12.40
CA ILE A 10 2.03 -5.48 11.94
C ILE A 10 1.97 -5.42 10.42
N ILE A 11 1.62 -6.54 9.79
CA ILE A 11 1.47 -6.62 8.33
C ILE A 11 -0.02 -6.68 7.99
N GLY A 12 -0.52 -5.62 7.36
CA GLY A 12 -1.91 -5.54 6.90
C GLY A 12 -2.10 -6.25 5.56
N ALA A 13 -3.23 -6.92 5.38
CA ALA A 13 -3.63 -7.55 4.12
C ALA A 13 -5.13 -7.36 3.87
N GLY A 14 -5.52 -7.31 2.60
CA GLY A 14 -6.92 -7.20 2.19
C GLY A 14 -7.23 -5.94 1.39
N LYS A 15 -7.07 -6.02 0.07
CA LYS A 15 -7.32 -4.91 -0.89
C LYS A 15 -6.50 -3.64 -0.60
N LEU A 16 -5.30 -3.79 -0.04
CA LEU A 16 -4.42 -2.67 0.32
C LEU A 16 -3.51 -2.22 -0.84
N GLY A 17 -3.77 -2.64 -2.05
CA GLY A 17 -3.03 -2.25 -3.24
C GLY A 17 -3.53 -0.97 -3.93
N LEU A 18 -4.51 -0.28 -3.32
CA LEU A 18 -4.98 1.05 -3.72
C LEU A 18 -4.51 2.07 -2.68
N THR A 19 -4.19 3.26 -3.13
CA THR A 19 -3.59 4.32 -2.31
C THR A 19 -4.42 4.64 -1.08
N GLU A 20 -5.72 4.84 -1.25
CA GLU A 20 -6.64 5.18 -0.17
C GLU A 20 -6.73 4.07 0.89
N ASN A 21 -6.80 2.81 0.45
CA ASN A 21 -6.88 1.68 1.37
C ASN A 21 -5.57 1.47 2.15
N ALA A 22 -4.43 1.63 1.46
CA ALA A 22 -3.13 1.55 2.09
C ALA A 22 -2.91 2.69 3.10
N ALA A 23 -3.33 3.92 2.77
CA ALA A 23 -3.24 5.06 3.66
C ALA A 23 -4.07 4.86 4.93
N VAL A 24 -5.30 4.37 4.82
CA VAL A 24 -6.13 3.99 5.98
C VAL A 24 -5.45 2.94 6.83
N ALA A 25 -4.82 1.91 6.21
CA ALA A 25 -4.11 0.88 6.96
C ALA A 25 -2.91 1.45 7.73
N PHE A 26 -2.11 2.31 7.09
CA PHE A 26 -1.00 3.00 7.77
C PHE A 26 -1.50 3.89 8.90
N ALA A 27 -2.55 4.67 8.68
CA ALA A 27 -3.17 5.51 9.71
C ALA A 27 -3.67 4.68 10.92
N LEU A 28 -4.07 3.44 10.72
CA LEU A 28 -4.47 2.51 11.79
C LEU A 28 -3.27 1.81 12.47
N GLY A 29 -2.04 2.14 12.11
CA GLY A 29 -0.83 1.62 12.76
C GLY A 29 -0.30 0.32 12.14
N VAL A 30 -0.58 0.08 10.87
CA VAL A 30 0.04 -1.02 10.11
C VAL A 30 1.42 -0.58 9.62
N ASP A 31 2.46 -1.38 9.88
CA ASP A 31 3.84 -1.08 9.47
C ASP A 31 4.10 -1.43 8.00
N MET A 32 3.47 -2.48 7.51
CA MET A 32 3.66 -2.98 6.15
C MET A 32 2.33 -3.43 5.55
N VAL A 33 2.15 -3.21 4.25
CA VAL A 33 0.97 -3.69 3.52
C VAL A 33 1.35 -4.84 2.59
N ASN A 34 0.56 -5.90 2.63
CA ASN A 34 0.68 -7.02 1.69
C ASN A 34 -0.32 -6.83 0.54
N VAL A 35 0.22 -6.74 -0.68
CA VAL A 35 -0.56 -6.49 -1.89
C VAL A 35 -0.53 -7.72 -2.79
N ALA A 36 -1.69 -8.24 -3.15
CA ALA A 36 -1.82 -9.43 -4.00
C ALA A 36 -2.61 -9.15 -5.27
N ARG A 37 -3.91 -8.87 -5.15
CA ARG A 37 -4.82 -8.78 -6.29
C ARG A 37 -4.45 -7.67 -7.25
N GLU A 38 -4.18 -6.50 -6.76
CA GLU A 38 -3.83 -5.32 -7.53
C GLU A 38 -2.51 -5.54 -8.29
N ALA A 39 -1.52 -6.13 -7.65
CA ALA A 39 -0.26 -6.53 -8.29
C ALA A 39 -0.49 -7.58 -9.40
N MET A 40 -1.37 -8.57 -9.16
CA MET A 40 -1.73 -9.54 -10.19
C MET A 40 -2.44 -8.88 -11.39
N LEU A 41 -3.33 -7.91 -11.15
CA LEU A 41 -3.98 -7.14 -12.21
C LEU A 41 -2.94 -6.35 -13.03
N ALA A 42 -1.97 -5.74 -12.37
CA ALA A 42 -0.89 -5.01 -13.05
C ALA A 42 -0.12 -5.89 -14.02
N ILE A 43 0.16 -7.15 -13.69
CA ILE A 43 0.86 -8.08 -14.58
C ILE A 43 -0.05 -8.81 -15.58
N GLY A 44 -1.36 -8.52 -15.59
CA GLY A 44 -2.29 -9.00 -16.62
C GLY A 44 -3.31 -10.03 -16.17
N CYS A 45 -3.57 -10.17 -14.88
CA CYS A 45 -4.72 -10.95 -14.41
C CYS A 45 -6.02 -10.28 -14.88
N ILE A 46 -6.91 -11.06 -15.47
CA ILE A 46 -8.25 -10.60 -15.92
C ILE A 46 -9.38 -11.04 -14.98
N GLN A 47 -9.04 -11.49 -13.77
CA GLN A 47 -10.01 -11.98 -12.78
C GLN A 47 -10.88 -13.14 -13.27
N ALA A 48 -10.33 -14.03 -14.11
CA ALA A 48 -11.05 -15.20 -14.62
C ALA A 48 -11.45 -16.22 -13.53
N GLN A 49 -10.96 -16.06 -12.31
CA GLN A 49 -11.25 -16.88 -11.13
C GLN A 49 -10.97 -18.38 -11.30
N ARG A 50 -10.06 -18.73 -12.23
CA ARG A 50 -9.63 -20.11 -12.54
C ARG A 50 -8.28 -20.48 -11.96
N CYS A 51 -7.76 -19.71 -11.01
CA CYS A 51 -6.44 -19.93 -10.43
C CYS A 51 -6.30 -21.32 -9.79
N HIS A 52 -7.34 -21.76 -9.09
CA HIS A 52 -7.39 -23.07 -8.41
C HIS A 52 -7.41 -24.27 -9.35
N THR A 53 -7.75 -24.08 -10.62
CA THR A 53 -7.78 -25.16 -11.63
C THR A 53 -6.47 -25.26 -12.41
N GLY A 54 -5.55 -24.31 -12.27
CA GLY A 54 -4.35 -24.20 -13.10
C GLY A 54 -4.62 -23.78 -14.56
N ALA A 55 -5.88 -23.50 -14.93
CA ALA A 55 -6.30 -23.12 -16.27
C ALA A 55 -6.44 -21.59 -16.42
N CYS A 56 -5.47 -20.84 -15.89
CA CYS A 56 -5.44 -19.38 -16.01
C CYS A 56 -5.25 -18.97 -17.48
N PRO A 57 -6.19 -18.25 -18.11
CA PRO A 57 -6.11 -17.91 -19.54
C PRO A 57 -5.00 -16.90 -19.86
N THR A 58 -4.51 -16.15 -18.87
CA THR A 58 -3.45 -15.14 -19.06
C THR A 58 -2.07 -15.60 -18.60
N GLY A 59 -1.95 -16.86 -18.15
CA GLY A 59 -0.67 -17.43 -17.73
C GLY A 59 -0.18 -17.03 -16.33
N VAL A 60 -0.90 -16.16 -15.62
CA VAL A 60 -0.45 -15.62 -14.31
C VAL A 60 -0.45 -16.69 -13.22
N ALA A 61 -1.43 -17.62 -13.24
CA ALA A 61 -1.56 -18.67 -12.24
C ALA A 61 -1.80 -20.02 -12.92
N THR A 62 -0.75 -20.60 -13.50
CA THR A 62 -0.82 -21.88 -14.19
C THR A 62 0.52 -22.61 -14.13
N GLN A 63 0.48 -23.95 -14.21
CA GLN A 63 1.65 -24.81 -14.41
C GLN A 63 1.72 -25.35 -15.86
N SER A 64 0.74 -25.02 -16.71
CA SER A 64 0.76 -25.41 -18.12
C SER A 64 1.80 -24.59 -18.88
N PRO A 65 2.80 -25.23 -19.55
CA PRO A 65 3.80 -24.51 -20.33
C PRO A 65 3.20 -23.70 -21.50
N TRP A 66 2.06 -24.12 -22.01
CA TRP A 66 1.33 -23.39 -23.05
C TRP A 66 0.71 -22.09 -22.52
N LEU A 67 -0.04 -22.17 -21.43
CA LEU A 67 -0.70 -21.02 -20.83
C LEU A 67 0.31 -20.04 -20.21
N ALA A 68 1.41 -20.56 -19.64
CA ALA A 68 2.48 -19.76 -19.03
C ALA A 68 3.13 -18.75 -20.01
N ARG A 69 3.07 -19.01 -21.31
CA ARG A 69 3.55 -18.09 -22.36
C ARG A 69 2.81 -16.74 -22.34
N GLY A 70 1.61 -16.67 -21.78
CA GLY A 70 0.88 -15.41 -21.59
C GLY A 70 1.51 -14.49 -20.54
N LEU A 71 2.39 -15.01 -19.69
CA LEU A 71 3.15 -14.25 -18.71
C LEU A 71 4.59 -14.05 -19.24
N ASP A 72 4.78 -13.05 -20.10
CA ASP A 72 6.12 -12.63 -20.53
C ASP A 72 6.84 -11.90 -19.39
N PRO A 73 7.93 -12.48 -18.81
CA PRO A 73 8.59 -11.89 -17.66
C PRO A 73 9.20 -10.50 -17.92
N GLN A 74 9.70 -10.23 -19.12
CA GLN A 74 10.32 -8.94 -19.46
C GLN A 74 9.27 -7.84 -19.46
N LEU A 75 8.17 -8.02 -20.19
CA LEU A 75 7.08 -7.06 -20.24
C LEU A 75 6.36 -6.92 -18.89
N LYS A 76 6.13 -8.05 -18.20
CA LYS A 76 5.34 -8.04 -16.96
C LYS A 76 6.11 -7.52 -15.75
N SER A 77 7.44 -7.65 -15.72
CA SER A 77 8.27 -7.02 -14.68
C SER A 77 8.20 -5.49 -14.74
N VAL A 78 8.24 -4.90 -15.94
CA VAL A 78 8.08 -3.45 -16.12
C VAL A 78 6.72 -3.00 -15.63
N ARG A 79 5.65 -3.72 -15.96
CA ARG A 79 4.30 -3.39 -15.47
C ARG A 79 4.18 -3.47 -13.96
N ALA A 80 4.78 -4.51 -13.35
CA ALA A 80 4.81 -4.64 -11.89
C ALA A 80 5.58 -3.47 -11.24
N ALA A 81 6.74 -3.12 -11.79
CA ALA A 81 7.53 -2.00 -11.31
C ALA A 81 6.76 -0.67 -11.41
N ASN A 82 6.14 -0.40 -12.55
CA ASN A 82 5.33 0.80 -12.76
C ASN A 82 4.16 0.89 -11.76
N TYR A 83 3.53 -0.23 -11.45
CA TYR A 83 2.47 -0.28 -10.44
C TYR A 83 3.01 0.11 -9.05
N VAL A 84 4.14 -0.46 -8.62
CA VAL A 84 4.75 -0.16 -7.31
C VAL A 84 5.17 1.30 -7.23
N VAL A 85 5.81 1.83 -8.29
CA VAL A 85 6.22 3.24 -8.37
C VAL A 85 5.00 4.17 -8.30
N ALA A 86 3.93 3.86 -9.03
CA ALA A 86 2.70 4.65 -9.00
C ALA A 86 2.06 4.64 -7.61
N LEU A 87 1.90 3.46 -6.99
CA LEU A 87 1.34 3.34 -5.64
C LEU A 87 2.16 4.15 -4.62
N ARG A 88 3.50 4.03 -4.66
CA ARG A 88 4.38 4.78 -3.78
C ARG A 88 4.24 6.29 -3.98
N ARG A 89 4.30 6.74 -5.24
CA ARG A 89 4.15 8.16 -5.58
C ARG A 89 2.82 8.73 -5.08
N ASP A 90 1.73 8.01 -5.29
CA ASP A 90 0.41 8.49 -4.92
C ASP A 90 0.21 8.46 -3.39
N LEU A 91 0.80 7.49 -2.67
CA LEU A 91 0.86 7.50 -1.21
C LEU A 91 1.63 8.70 -0.66
N LEU A 92 2.78 9.03 -1.24
CA LEU A 92 3.56 10.20 -0.83
C LEU A 92 2.78 11.51 -1.07
N LYS A 93 2.13 11.66 -2.22
CA LYS A 93 1.27 12.83 -2.49
C LYS A 93 0.12 12.97 -1.50
N LEU A 94 -0.50 11.85 -1.11
CA LEU A 94 -1.54 11.84 -0.10
C LEU A 94 -0.98 12.29 1.25
N SER A 95 0.18 11.77 1.65
CA SER A 95 0.85 12.16 2.89
C SER A 95 1.20 13.65 2.91
N GLU A 96 1.74 14.18 1.81
CA GLU A 96 2.03 15.61 1.64
C GLU A 96 0.77 16.47 1.77
N ALA A 97 -0.36 16.02 1.22
CA ALA A 97 -1.63 16.73 1.33
C ALA A 97 -2.17 16.78 2.77
N VAL A 98 -1.85 15.78 3.57
CA VAL A 98 -2.16 15.75 5.02
C VAL A 98 -1.17 16.59 5.82
N GLY A 99 0.03 16.84 5.29
CA GLY A 99 1.08 17.62 5.95
C GLY A 99 2.21 16.79 6.56
N VAL A 100 2.28 15.49 6.24
CA VAL A 100 3.36 14.61 6.68
C VAL A 100 4.22 14.15 5.49
N CYS A 101 5.50 13.88 5.72
CA CYS A 101 6.43 13.54 4.64
C CYS A 101 6.37 12.06 4.19
N HIS A 102 5.67 11.19 4.94
CA HIS A 102 5.62 9.76 4.65
C HIS A 102 4.33 9.12 5.17
N PRO A 103 3.73 8.14 4.46
CA PRO A 103 2.48 7.51 4.89
C PRO A 103 2.56 6.78 6.24
N GLY A 104 3.74 6.32 6.66
CA GLY A 104 3.93 5.74 7.99
C GLY A 104 3.79 6.74 9.15
N LEU A 105 3.71 8.04 8.88
CA LEU A 105 3.47 9.09 9.88
C LEU A 105 1.99 9.49 9.97
N LEU A 106 1.13 8.91 9.14
CA LEU A 106 -0.32 9.11 9.23
C LEU A 106 -0.85 8.53 10.55
N THR A 107 -1.80 9.22 11.13
CA THR A 107 -2.47 8.82 12.36
C THR A 107 -3.97 8.63 12.14
N PRO A 108 -4.69 7.95 13.05
CA PRO A 108 -6.14 7.78 12.92
C PRO A 108 -6.93 9.11 12.97
N GLN A 109 -6.30 10.21 13.41
CA GLN A 109 -6.88 11.55 13.43
C GLN A 109 -6.83 12.23 12.05
N ASP A 110 -5.93 11.80 11.17
CA ASP A 110 -5.72 12.40 9.85
C ASP A 110 -6.72 11.92 8.79
N VAL A 111 -7.53 10.92 9.11
CA VAL A 111 -8.44 10.28 8.17
C VAL A 111 -9.86 10.27 8.72
N ASP A 112 -10.79 10.84 7.95
CA ASP A 112 -12.21 10.82 8.25
C ASP A 112 -12.94 9.74 7.45
N LEU A 113 -13.82 9.00 8.12
CA LEU A 113 -14.81 8.15 7.48
C LEU A 113 -16.11 8.90 7.31
N LEU A 114 -16.67 8.85 6.10
CA LEU A 114 -17.98 9.41 5.81
C LEU A 114 -19.07 8.40 6.25
N ASP A 115 -19.84 8.78 7.26
CA ASP A 115 -21.02 8.03 7.69
C ASP A 115 -22.27 8.65 7.04
N GLY A 116 -22.63 8.12 5.86
CA GLY A 116 -23.76 8.63 5.08
C GLY A 116 -23.47 9.95 4.36
N VAL A 117 -24.49 10.80 4.20
CA VAL A 117 -24.44 11.98 3.30
C VAL A 117 -23.85 13.23 3.97
N ARG A 118 -23.71 13.28 5.28
CA ARG A 118 -23.42 14.55 5.99
C ARG A 118 -22.51 14.47 7.20
N LEU A 119 -22.06 13.30 7.61
CA LEU A 119 -21.22 13.15 8.80
C LEU A 119 -19.89 12.54 8.42
N ALA A 120 -18.81 13.28 8.69
CA ALA A 120 -17.45 12.76 8.68
C ALA A 120 -17.04 12.54 10.15
N LYS A 121 -16.39 11.40 10.42
CA LYS A 121 -15.86 11.05 11.74
C LYS A 121 -14.44 10.56 11.61
N PRO A 122 -13.50 11.04 12.44
CA PRO A 122 -12.13 10.53 12.47
C PRO A 122 -12.10 9.01 12.71
N LEU A 123 -11.16 8.31 12.06
CA LEU A 123 -10.94 6.89 12.31
C LEU A 123 -10.72 6.60 13.80
N ALA A 124 -10.05 7.50 14.50
CA ALA A 124 -9.84 7.39 15.95
C ALA A 124 -11.16 7.25 16.71
N GLU A 125 -12.16 8.07 16.40
CA GLU A 125 -13.48 8.00 17.04
C GLU A 125 -14.22 6.70 16.66
N VAL A 126 -14.21 6.35 15.36
CA VAL A 126 -14.95 5.19 14.85
C VAL A 126 -14.44 3.88 15.44
N TYR A 127 -13.13 3.74 15.60
CA TYR A 127 -12.49 2.53 16.10
C TYR A 127 -12.10 2.58 17.59
N GLY A 128 -12.41 3.69 18.28
CA GLY A 128 -12.14 3.85 19.70
C GLY A 128 -10.64 3.90 20.04
N TYR A 129 -9.86 4.57 19.21
CA TYR A 129 -8.45 4.81 19.46
C TYR A 129 -8.28 5.88 20.53
N GLU A 130 -7.45 5.61 21.51
CA GLU A 130 -7.01 6.59 22.51
C GLU A 130 -5.86 7.44 21.93
N ASP A 131 -5.57 8.58 22.52
CA ASP A 131 -4.49 9.48 22.08
C ASP A 131 -3.15 8.76 21.98
N GLY A 132 -2.49 8.94 20.84
CA GLY A 132 -1.20 8.30 20.55
C GLY A 132 -1.26 6.85 20.04
N TRP A 133 -2.43 6.21 20.03
CA TRP A 133 -2.57 4.90 19.42
C TRP A 133 -2.51 4.99 17.89
N GLY A 134 -1.86 4.02 17.26
CA GLY A 134 -1.64 3.99 15.81
C GLY A 134 -0.47 4.85 15.33
N ALA A 135 0.05 5.73 16.16
CA ALA A 135 1.24 6.50 15.83
C ALA A 135 2.52 5.66 15.97
N LEU A 136 3.49 5.92 15.10
CA LEU A 136 4.84 5.35 15.23
C LEU A 136 5.52 5.82 16.51
N GLY A 137 6.38 4.96 17.08
CA GLY A 137 7.26 5.35 18.16
C GLY A 137 8.20 6.51 17.76
N PRO A 138 8.60 7.36 18.70
CA PRO A 138 9.38 8.57 18.41
C PRO A 138 10.69 8.31 17.65
N ALA A 139 11.36 7.19 17.94
CA ALA A 139 12.61 6.82 17.29
C ALA A 139 12.40 6.47 15.81
N SER A 140 11.37 5.68 15.51
CA SER A 140 11.00 5.29 14.14
C SER A 140 10.51 6.49 13.33
N ALA A 141 9.71 7.36 13.93
CA ALA A 141 9.24 8.60 13.30
C ALA A 141 10.41 9.52 12.92
N ALA A 142 11.34 9.78 13.84
CA ALA A 142 12.53 10.58 13.59
C ALA A 142 13.44 9.98 12.50
N GLU A 143 13.58 8.66 12.45
CA GLU A 143 14.35 8.00 11.39
C GLU A 143 13.69 8.16 10.02
N ILE A 144 12.36 8.04 9.92
CA ILE A 144 11.63 8.32 8.68
C ILE A 144 11.83 9.76 8.23
N GLU A 145 11.66 10.73 9.13
CA GLU A 145 11.85 12.14 8.82
C GLU A 145 13.28 12.43 8.34
N ARG A 146 14.27 11.81 8.98
CA ARG A 146 15.68 11.90 8.57
C ARG A 146 15.89 11.34 7.15
N LEU A 147 15.36 10.18 6.85
CA LEU A 147 15.47 9.54 5.54
C LEU A 147 14.75 10.34 4.44
N MET A 148 13.58 10.88 4.75
CA MET A 148 12.81 11.69 3.80
C MET A 148 13.40 13.10 3.62
N GLY A 149 14.05 13.66 4.65
CA GLY A 149 14.78 14.93 4.60
C GLY A 149 16.09 14.85 3.84
N ALA A 150 16.75 13.68 3.82
CA ALA A 150 17.84 13.41 2.92
C ALA A 150 17.26 13.30 1.50
N ARG A 151 17.29 14.39 0.72
CA ARG A 151 16.78 14.44 -0.66
C ARG A 151 17.28 13.22 -1.43
N LEU A 152 16.36 12.34 -1.80
CA LEU A 152 16.62 11.37 -2.87
C LEU A 152 16.95 12.16 -4.14
N PRO A 153 17.99 11.75 -4.92
CA PRO A 153 18.24 12.37 -6.22
C PRO A 153 16.94 12.32 -7.06
N PRO A 154 16.73 13.31 -7.95
CA PRO A 154 15.53 13.32 -8.80
C PRO A 154 15.41 11.97 -9.51
N GLU A 155 14.25 11.35 -9.35
CA GLU A 155 13.94 10.04 -9.94
C GLU A 155 14.13 10.13 -11.45
N GLU A 156 15.10 9.39 -11.99
CA GLU A 156 15.25 9.26 -13.44
C GLU A 156 13.93 8.74 -14.01
N ALA A 157 13.36 9.47 -14.96
CA ALA A 157 12.13 9.09 -15.62
C ALA A 157 12.27 7.68 -16.20
N PRO A 158 11.28 6.78 -16.01
CA PRO A 158 11.36 5.43 -16.55
C PRO A 158 11.57 5.48 -18.07
N PRO A 159 12.36 4.55 -18.64
CA PRO A 159 12.59 4.53 -20.07
C PRO A 159 11.27 4.41 -20.82
N THR A 160 11.01 5.40 -21.66
CA THR A 160 9.89 5.40 -22.61
C THR A 160 10.17 4.37 -23.70
N THR A 161 9.47 3.26 -23.66
CA THR A 161 9.34 2.33 -24.80
C THR A 161 7.89 2.16 -25.18
#